data_9eba3907e06c997548d0d2e6804dda00
#
_entry.id   9eba3907e06c997548d0d2e6804dda00
#
_cell.length_a   1.000
_cell.length_b   1.000
_cell.length_c   1.000
_cell.angle_alpha   90.00
_cell.angle_beta   90.00
_cell.angle_gamma   90.00
#
_symmetry.space_group_name_H-M   'P 1'
#
loop_
_entity.id
_entity.type
_entity.pdbx_description
1 polymer ?
#
loop_
_entity_poly.entity_id
_entity_poly.type
_entity_poly.pdbx_seq_one_letter_code
_entity_poly.pdbx_strand_id
1 'polypeptide(L)'
;VCSAVLVAQTVVAAKGHTEVADPAVEPTCTETGLTEGKHCSVCNEILVAQTTIPAKGHTEVIDPAVAATCTKTGLTEGKHCSVCDTVLVAQTVVDAKGHTEVVDPAVAATCTKTGLTEGKHCSVCNAVMVAQTVVPAKGHTEVVDPAEEPTCTKPGKTAGKHCSVCGAVLVAQTVVDAKGH
;
A
#
# COMPACT_ATOMS: atom_id res chain seq x y z
N VAL A 1 -6.43 -14.35 -109.76
CA VAL A 1 -6.15 -14.81 -108.43
C VAL A 1 -7.31 -14.51 -107.50
N CYS A 2 -8.09 -15.53 -107.23
CA CYS A 2 -9.33 -15.36 -106.41
C CYS A 2 -8.99 -15.61 -104.93
N SER A 3 -8.96 -14.54 -104.07
CA SER A 3 -8.85 -14.66 -102.62
C SER A 3 -10.24 -14.77 -102.04
N ALA A 4 -10.89 -15.92 -102.24
CA ALA A 4 -12.17 -16.21 -101.63
C ALA A 4 -11.93 -16.60 -100.15
N VAL A 5 -12.46 -15.86 -99.20
CA VAL A 5 -12.59 -16.26 -97.83
C VAL A 5 -13.58 -17.41 -97.75
N LEU A 6 -13.09 -18.62 -97.51
CA LEU A 6 -13.90 -19.84 -97.59
C LEU A 6 -14.70 -20.11 -96.30
N VAL A 7 -14.36 -19.46 -95.18
CA VAL A 7 -15.13 -19.54 -93.97
C VAL A 7 -15.13 -18.17 -93.29
N ALA A 8 -16.29 -17.58 -93.04
CA ALA A 8 -16.40 -16.37 -92.21
C ALA A 8 -16.13 -16.72 -90.75
N GLN A 9 -15.19 -15.99 -90.12
CA GLN A 9 -14.99 -16.08 -88.66
C GLN A 9 -16.21 -15.51 -87.95
N THR A 10 -16.85 -16.30 -87.13
CA THR A 10 -17.94 -15.83 -86.24
C THR A 10 -17.32 -15.29 -84.95
N VAL A 11 -17.76 -14.09 -84.57
CA VAL A 11 -17.38 -13.50 -83.24
C VAL A 11 -18.11 -14.29 -82.17
N VAL A 12 -17.34 -14.94 -81.27
CA VAL A 12 -17.83 -15.60 -80.05
C VAL A 12 -17.94 -14.54 -78.99
N ALA A 13 -19.15 -14.33 -78.45
CA ALA A 13 -19.32 -13.40 -77.34
C ALA A 13 -18.49 -13.77 -76.12
N ALA A 14 -17.95 -12.77 -75.44
CA ALA A 14 -17.25 -12.95 -74.16
C ALA A 14 -18.15 -13.63 -73.11
N LYS A 15 -17.69 -14.61 -72.39
CA LYS A 15 -18.46 -15.37 -71.38
C LYS A 15 -18.75 -14.61 -70.12
N GLY A 16 -18.22 -13.38 -69.98
CA GLY A 16 -18.29 -12.62 -68.73
C GLY A 16 -17.37 -13.18 -67.66
N HIS A 17 -17.41 -12.58 -66.47
CA HIS A 17 -16.60 -12.99 -65.33
C HIS A 17 -17.43 -13.81 -64.33
N THR A 18 -16.85 -14.85 -63.75
CA THR A 18 -17.44 -15.61 -62.62
C THR A 18 -16.92 -15.02 -61.33
N GLU A 19 -17.77 -14.25 -60.64
CA GLU A 19 -17.39 -13.55 -59.41
C GLU A 19 -17.15 -14.50 -58.24
N VAL A 20 -16.08 -14.27 -57.50
CA VAL A 20 -15.78 -14.85 -56.19
C VAL A 20 -15.47 -13.71 -55.23
N ALA A 21 -16.05 -13.75 -54.05
CA ALA A 21 -15.83 -12.75 -53.01
C ALA A 21 -14.49 -12.98 -52.33
N ASP A 22 -13.73 -11.89 -52.15
CA ASP A 22 -12.56 -11.80 -51.27
C ASP A 22 -13.03 -11.26 -49.92
N PRO A 23 -13.01 -12.05 -48.83
CA PRO A 23 -13.65 -11.66 -47.59
C PRO A 23 -12.97 -10.43 -46.99
N ALA A 24 -13.78 -9.60 -46.31
CA ALA A 24 -13.31 -8.48 -45.51
C ALA A 24 -12.44 -8.99 -44.35
N VAL A 25 -11.44 -8.22 -43.97
CA VAL A 25 -10.60 -8.45 -42.78
C VAL A 25 -10.83 -7.28 -41.83
N GLU A 26 -11.32 -7.58 -40.60
CA GLU A 26 -11.55 -6.54 -39.60
C GLU A 26 -10.21 -5.98 -39.08
N PRO A 27 -10.06 -4.65 -38.97
CA PRO A 27 -8.85 -4.08 -38.39
C PRO A 27 -8.77 -4.33 -36.89
N THR A 28 -7.56 -4.59 -36.38
CA THR A 28 -7.24 -4.70 -34.96
C THR A 28 -6.77 -3.35 -34.40
N CYS A 29 -6.32 -3.33 -33.15
CA CYS A 29 -5.72 -2.11 -32.59
C CYS A 29 -4.46 -1.67 -33.34
N THR A 30 -3.70 -2.61 -33.88
CA THR A 30 -2.37 -2.36 -34.49
C THR A 30 -2.30 -2.69 -35.97
N GLU A 31 -3.17 -3.58 -36.44
CA GLU A 31 -3.16 -4.03 -37.83
C GLU A 31 -4.31 -3.42 -38.60
N THR A 32 -4.04 -3.09 -39.85
CA THR A 32 -5.06 -2.60 -40.81
C THR A 32 -5.94 -3.76 -41.26
N GLY A 33 -7.19 -3.45 -41.52
CA GLY A 33 -8.14 -4.35 -42.14
C GLY A 33 -8.23 -4.16 -43.67
N LEU A 34 -9.11 -4.94 -44.29
CA LEU A 34 -9.46 -4.86 -45.70
C LEU A 34 -10.97 -4.88 -45.88
N THR A 35 -11.50 -4.10 -46.83
CA THR A 35 -12.89 -4.21 -47.24
C THR A 35 -13.12 -5.51 -48.02
N GLU A 36 -14.38 -5.92 -48.18
CA GLU A 36 -14.72 -7.00 -49.11
C GLU A 36 -14.34 -6.61 -50.53
N GLY A 37 -13.76 -7.55 -51.27
CA GLY A 37 -13.43 -7.44 -52.69
C GLY A 37 -14.07 -8.53 -53.49
N LYS A 38 -13.80 -8.53 -54.82
CA LYS A 38 -14.25 -9.58 -55.76
C LYS A 38 -13.23 -9.78 -56.85
N HIS A 39 -12.97 -11.02 -57.20
CA HIS A 39 -12.17 -11.39 -58.38
C HIS A 39 -12.87 -12.44 -59.26
N CYS A 40 -12.38 -12.60 -60.47
CA CYS A 40 -12.89 -13.62 -61.35
C CYS A 40 -12.15 -14.96 -61.09
N SER A 41 -12.90 -16.03 -60.79
CA SER A 41 -12.35 -17.37 -60.54
C SER A 41 -11.68 -18.01 -61.74
N VAL A 42 -11.88 -17.51 -62.96
CA VAL A 42 -11.34 -18.08 -64.19
C VAL A 42 -10.10 -17.35 -64.68
N CYS A 43 -10.09 -16.01 -64.62
CA CYS A 43 -8.97 -15.20 -65.15
C CYS A 43 -8.22 -14.42 -64.06
N ASN A 44 -8.65 -14.50 -62.81
CA ASN A 44 -8.11 -13.78 -61.63
C ASN A 44 -8.14 -12.25 -61.77
N GLU A 45 -8.93 -11.71 -62.70
CA GLU A 45 -9.09 -10.27 -62.80
C GLU A 45 -9.82 -9.72 -61.57
N ILE A 46 -9.32 -8.62 -61.01
CA ILE A 46 -9.92 -7.94 -59.84
C ILE A 46 -11.15 -7.15 -60.33
N LEU A 47 -12.34 -7.57 -59.93
CA LEU A 47 -13.59 -6.95 -60.27
C LEU A 47 -13.98 -5.83 -59.29
N VAL A 48 -13.69 -6.04 -58.00
CA VAL A 48 -13.78 -5.05 -56.92
C VAL A 48 -12.50 -5.15 -56.07
N ALA A 49 -11.70 -4.10 -56.10
CA ALA A 49 -10.49 -4.05 -55.35
C ALA A 49 -10.78 -3.90 -53.85
N GLN A 50 -10.11 -4.69 -53.00
CA GLN A 50 -10.10 -4.46 -51.55
C GLN A 50 -9.40 -3.14 -51.24
N THR A 51 -9.96 -2.35 -50.33
CA THR A 51 -9.33 -1.14 -49.81
C THR A 51 -8.91 -1.34 -48.36
N THR A 52 -7.81 -0.72 -47.99
CA THR A 52 -7.27 -0.82 -46.61
C THR A 52 -8.15 -0.04 -45.64
N ILE A 53 -8.54 -0.65 -44.54
CA ILE A 53 -9.19 -0.02 -43.41
C ILE A 53 -8.09 0.26 -42.37
N PRO A 54 -7.92 1.53 -41.91
CA PRO A 54 -6.89 1.85 -40.91
C PRO A 54 -7.05 1.03 -39.63
N ALA A 55 -5.93 0.74 -38.93
CA ALA A 55 -5.96 0.17 -37.60
C ALA A 55 -6.76 1.04 -36.63
N LYS A 56 -7.47 0.42 -35.68
CA LYS A 56 -8.38 1.11 -34.74
C LYS A 56 -7.63 1.95 -33.72
N GLY A 57 -6.33 1.69 -33.52
CA GLY A 57 -5.57 2.29 -32.44
C GLY A 57 -5.91 1.66 -31.08
N HIS A 58 -5.29 2.17 -30.03
CA HIS A 58 -5.54 1.73 -28.65
C HIS A 58 -6.52 2.66 -27.94
N THR A 59 -7.47 2.08 -27.21
CA THR A 59 -8.36 2.80 -26.30
C THR A 59 -7.77 2.71 -24.89
N GLU A 60 -7.22 3.83 -24.39
CA GLU A 60 -6.52 3.87 -23.10
C GLU A 60 -7.48 3.74 -21.91
N VAL A 61 -7.11 2.90 -20.97
CA VAL A 61 -7.69 2.80 -19.62
C VAL A 61 -6.58 3.00 -18.61
N ILE A 62 -6.85 3.76 -17.56
CA ILE A 62 -5.90 4.05 -16.49
C ILE A 62 -5.90 2.90 -15.48
N ASP A 63 -4.71 2.40 -15.18
CA ASP A 63 -4.44 1.53 -14.03
C ASP A 63 -4.03 2.42 -12.86
N PRO A 64 -4.86 2.57 -11.83
CA PRO A 64 -4.62 3.56 -10.79
C PRO A 64 -3.36 3.27 -9.98
N ALA A 65 -2.68 4.33 -9.55
CA ALA A 65 -1.55 4.23 -8.64
C ALA A 65 -1.98 3.64 -7.29
N VAL A 66 -1.10 2.85 -6.68
CA VAL A 66 -1.25 2.33 -5.32
C VAL A 66 -0.19 2.98 -4.44
N ALA A 67 -0.62 3.71 -3.40
CA ALA A 67 0.31 4.37 -2.50
C ALA A 67 1.12 3.36 -1.67
N ALA A 68 2.44 3.56 -1.60
CA ALA A 68 3.30 2.79 -0.69
C ALA A 68 2.98 3.13 0.78
N THR A 69 2.99 2.11 1.64
CA THR A 69 2.87 2.25 3.11
C THR A 69 4.24 2.12 3.78
N CYS A 70 4.26 2.11 5.12
CA CYS A 70 5.52 1.89 5.85
C CYS A 70 6.17 0.54 5.51
N THR A 71 5.36 -0.50 5.23
CA THR A 71 5.85 -1.89 5.07
C THR A 71 5.56 -2.51 3.72
N LYS A 72 4.65 -1.91 2.94
CA LYS A 72 4.26 -2.44 1.63
C LYS A 72 4.67 -1.46 0.54
N THR A 73 5.17 -2.01 -0.55
CA THR A 73 5.42 -1.26 -1.78
C THR A 73 4.13 -0.76 -2.40
N GLY A 74 4.21 0.32 -3.15
CA GLY A 74 3.15 0.85 -3.98
C GLY A 74 3.41 0.58 -5.47
N LEU A 75 2.55 1.15 -6.31
CA LEU A 75 2.67 1.15 -7.76
C LEU A 75 2.41 2.57 -8.29
N THR A 76 3.13 2.97 -9.33
CA THR A 76 2.80 4.18 -10.10
C THR A 76 1.52 3.97 -10.89
N GLU A 77 0.94 5.05 -11.40
CA GLU A 77 -0.12 4.95 -12.41
C GLU A 77 0.41 4.29 -13.69
N GLY A 78 -0.40 3.45 -14.31
CA GLY A 78 -0.15 2.82 -15.58
C GLY A 78 -1.31 3.01 -16.55
N LYS A 79 -1.19 2.45 -17.75
CA LYS A 79 -2.26 2.44 -18.75
C LYS A 79 -2.22 1.16 -19.56
N HIS A 80 -3.39 0.63 -19.89
CA HIS A 80 -3.56 -0.48 -20.82
C HIS A 80 -4.65 -0.18 -21.84
N CYS A 81 -4.70 -0.97 -22.90
CA CYS A 81 -5.76 -0.87 -23.89
C CYS A 81 -6.96 -1.74 -23.48
N SER A 82 -8.17 -1.15 -23.40
CA SER A 82 -9.38 -1.87 -23.01
C SER A 82 -9.86 -2.91 -24.04
N VAL A 83 -9.28 -2.91 -25.25
CA VAL A 83 -9.71 -3.79 -26.36
C VAL A 83 -8.79 -5.00 -26.54
N CYS A 84 -7.49 -4.83 -26.33
CA CYS A 84 -6.47 -5.86 -26.57
C CYS A 84 -5.57 -6.12 -25.37
N ASP A 85 -5.81 -5.50 -24.23
CA ASP A 85 -5.06 -5.62 -22.96
C ASP A 85 -3.56 -5.30 -23.06
N THR A 86 -3.12 -4.72 -24.18
CA THR A 86 -1.73 -4.29 -24.34
C THR A 86 -1.39 -3.21 -23.32
N VAL A 87 -0.30 -3.41 -22.56
CA VAL A 87 0.22 -2.42 -21.61
C VAL A 87 0.82 -1.25 -22.42
N LEU A 88 0.23 -0.07 -22.29
CA LEU A 88 0.67 1.17 -22.95
C LEU A 88 1.69 1.95 -22.08
N VAL A 89 1.44 1.97 -20.76
CA VAL A 89 2.34 2.51 -19.76
C VAL A 89 2.41 1.50 -18.60
N ALA A 90 3.55 0.89 -18.42
CA ALA A 90 3.74 -0.09 -17.34
C ALA A 90 3.76 0.61 -15.97
N GLN A 91 3.06 0.04 -14.99
CA GLN A 91 3.21 0.42 -13.60
C GLN A 91 4.61 0.07 -13.11
N THR A 92 5.25 0.96 -12.37
CA THR A 92 6.53 0.70 -11.70
C THR A 92 6.32 0.58 -10.20
N VAL A 93 7.13 -0.25 -9.54
CA VAL A 93 7.09 -0.43 -8.09
C VAL A 93 7.62 0.83 -7.41
N VAL A 94 6.87 1.31 -6.41
CA VAL A 94 7.30 2.36 -5.49
C VAL A 94 7.68 1.69 -4.17
N ASP A 95 8.90 1.87 -3.71
CA ASP A 95 9.41 1.24 -2.49
C ASP A 95 8.57 1.59 -1.26
N ALA A 96 8.53 0.67 -0.28
CA ALA A 96 7.94 0.92 1.02
C ALA A 96 8.63 2.11 1.70
N LYS A 97 7.85 2.97 2.36
CA LYS A 97 8.34 4.21 2.98
C LYS A 97 9.24 3.98 4.20
N GLY A 98 9.21 2.77 4.77
CA GLY A 98 9.85 2.49 6.05
C GLY A 98 9.08 3.09 7.23
N HIS A 99 9.65 2.99 8.43
CA HIS A 99 9.08 3.55 9.65
C HIS A 99 9.79 4.85 10.03
N THR A 100 9.00 5.85 10.43
CA THR A 100 9.50 7.10 11.02
C THR A 100 9.43 6.97 12.54
N GLU A 101 10.59 6.84 13.20
CA GLU A 101 10.68 6.61 14.64
C GLU A 101 10.30 7.85 15.47
N VAL A 102 9.48 7.61 16.48
CA VAL A 102 9.20 8.57 17.58
C VAL A 102 9.49 7.86 18.89
N VAL A 103 10.15 8.57 19.79
CA VAL A 103 10.50 8.07 21.13
C VAL A 103 9.30 8.21 22.05
N ASP A 104 8.95 7.12 22.73
CA ASP A 104 8.05 7.11 23.88
C ASP A 104 8.90 7.27 25.15
N PRO A 105 8.83 8.41 25.85
CA PRO A 105 9.76 8.69 26.94
C PRO A 105 9.60 7.72 28.10
N ALA A 106 10.71 7.43 28.76
CA ALA A 106 10.72 6.66 30.00
C ALA A 106 9.94 7.38 31.12
N VAL A 107 9.25 6.61 31.92
CA VAL A 107 8.59 7.09 33.15
C VAL A 107 9.33 6.52 34.35
N ALA A 108 9.87 7.38 35.22
CA ALA A 108 10.60 6.93 36.41
C ALA A 108 9.66 6.25 37.42
N ALA A 109 10.07 5.09 37.94
CA ALA A 109 9.37 4.44 39.04
C ALA A 109 9.52 5.26 40.34
N THR A 110 8.42 5.37 41.11
CA THR A 110 8.40 5.98 42.46
C THR A 110 8.43 4.90 43.54
N CYS A 111 8.31 5.29 44.81
CA CYS A 111 8.22 4.32 45.89
C CYS A 111 7.04 3.36 45.75
N THR A 112 5.90 3.86 45.22
CA THR A 112 4.64 3.11 45.18
C THR A 112 4.10 2.83 43.79
N LYS A 113 4.60 3.56 42.77
CA LYS A 113 4.14 3.40 41.37
C LYS A 113 5.28 2.82 40.54
N THR A 114 4.90 1.93 39.65
CA THR A 114 5.79 1.41 38.61
C THR A 114 6.15 2.50 37.62
N GLY A 115 7.32 2.39 36.99
CA GLY A 115 7.73 3.20 35.86
C GLY A 115 7.64 2.42 34.53
N LEU A 116 8.13 3.04 33.47
CA LEU A 116 8.26 2.47 32.14
C LEU A 116 9.66 2.77 31.60
N THR A 117 10.24 1.85 30.86
CA THR A 117 11.45 2.11 30.06
C THR A 117 11.12 3.01 28.90
N GLU A 118 12.12 3.57 28.23
CA GLU A 118 11.97 4.20 26.94
C GLU A 118 11.50 3.18 25.89
N GLY A 119 10.60 3.61 25.01
CA GLY A 119 10.12 2.85 23.89
C GLY A 119 10.22 3.64 22.58
N LYS A 120 9.83 3.03 21.49
CA LYS A 120 9.75 3.68 20.17
C LYS A 120 8.58 3.15 19.38
N HIS A 121 7.87 4.05 18.70
CA HIS A 121 6.81 3.69 17.75
C HIS A 121 6.96 4.45 16.42
N CYS A 122 6.27 4.02 15.39
CA CYS A 122 6.23 4.73 14.12
C CYS A 122 5.14 5.81 14.16
N SER A 123 5.50 7.07 13.86
CA SER A 123 4.55 8.19 13.83
C SER A 123 3.49 8.09 12.73
N VAL A 124 3.71 7.24 11.71
CA VAL A 124 2.80 7.12 10.55
C VAL A 124 1.80 5.98 10.69
N CYS A 125 2.24 4.82 11.19
CA CYS A 125 1.41 3.61 11.29
C CYS A 125 1.21 3.10 12.71
N ASN A 126 1.79 3.77 13.72
CA ASN A 126 1.75 3.41 15.15
C ASN A 126 2.31 2.01 15.49
N ALA A 127 3.05 1.40 14.56
CA ALA A 127 3.72 0.13 14.86
C ALA A 127 4.74 0.33 15.98
N VAL A 128 4.68 -0.50 17.02
CA VAL A 128 5.63 -0.50 18.12
C VAL A 128 6.95 -1.10 17.63
N MET A 129 8.02 -0.33 17.67
CA MET A 129 9.36 -0.73 17.22
C MET A 129 10.20 -1.22 18.42
N VAL A 130 10.09 -0.52 19.55
CA VAL A 130 10.65 -0.89 20.82
C VAL A 130 9.56 -0.76 21.89
N ALA A 131 9.11 -1.88 22.44
CA ALA A 131 8.08 -1.87 23.46
C ALA A 131 8.65 -1.31 24.79
N GLN A 132 7.86 -0.44 25.44
CA GLN A 132 8.14 -0.05 26.81
C GLN A 132 7.96 -1.27 27.73
N THR A 133 8.87 -1.46 28.68
CA THR A 133 8.77 -2.47 29.73
C THR A 133 8.49 -1.82 31.08
N VAL A 134 7.75 -2.52 31.94
CA VAL A 134 7.45 -2.03 33.28
C VAL A 134 8.69 -2.08 34.16
N VAL A 135 9.00 -0.94 34.77
CA VAL A 135 10.02 -0.85 35.83
C VAL A 135 9.31 -0.97 37.19
N PRO A 136 9.64 -1.95 38.03
CA PRO A 136 8.99 -2.12 39.34
C PRO A 136 9.05 -0.86 40.20
N ALA A 137 8.06 -0.68 41.06
CA ALA A 137 8.10 0.36 42.09
C ALA A 137 9.31 0.13 43.01
N LYS A 138 9.97 1.22 43.43
CA LYS A 138 11.23 1.17 44.22
C LYS A 138 11.04 0.69 45.66
N GLY A 139 9.79 0.70 46.13
CA GLY A 139 9.50 0.47 47.53
C GLY A 139 9.88 1.68 48.42
N HIS A 140 9.75 1.52 49.74
CA HIS A 140 10.11 2.54 50.69
C HIS A 140 11.47 2.25 51.32
N THR A 141 12.29 3.30 51.44
CA THR A 141 13.54 3.25 52.22
C THR A 141 13.24 3.76 53.62
N GLU A 142 13.20 2.85 54.59
CA GLU A 142 12.84 3.17 55.96
C GLU A 142 13.92 3.97 56.69
N VAL A 143 13.50 5.01 57.40
CA VAL A 143 14.28 5.76 58.38
C VAL A 143 13.52 5.77 59.68
N VAL A 144 14.19 5.51 60.80
CA VAL A 144 13.59 5.50 62.12
C VAL A 144 13.53 6.91 62.66
N ASP A 145 12.31 7.30 63.11
CA ASP A 145 12.08 8.48 63.90
C ASP A 145 12.27 8.08 65.40
N PRO A 146 13.30 8.57 66.10
CA PRO A 146 13.59 8.11 67.42
C PRO A 146 12.44 8.41 68.42
N ALA A 147 12.32 7.53 69.43
CA ALA A 147 11.40 7.77 70.51
C ALA A 147 11.88 8.95 71.36
N GLU A 148 10.96 9.70 71.92
CA GLU A 148 11.17 10.75 72.91
C GLU A 148 10.62 10.25 74.25
N GLU A 149 11.49 10.13 75.25
CA GLU A 149 11.08 9.69 76.60
C GLU A 149 10.21 10.74 77.28
N PRO A 150 9.06 10.34 77.90
CA PRO A 150 8.24 11.28 78.64
C PRO A 150 8.95 11.71 79.96
N THR A 151 8.79 12.99 80.28
CA THR A 151 9.23 13.57 81.56
C THR A 151 8.06 13.65 82.55
N CYS A 152 8.30 14.16 83.73
CA CYS A 152 7.19 14.39 84.70
C CYS A 152 6.11 15.32 84.17
N THR A 153 6.45 16.29 83.30
CA THR A 153 5.55 17.36 82.86
C THR A 153 5.28 17.37 81.37
N LYS A 154 6.11 16.67 80.57
CA LYS A 154 5.96 16.65 79.13
C LYS A 154 5.71 15.23 78.63
N PRO A 155 4.74 15.05 77.74
CA PRO A 155 4.54 13.75 77.06
C PRO A 155 5.73 13.43 76.18
N GLY A 156 6.00 12.14 75.97
CA GLY A 156 6.96 11.60 75.04
C GLY A 156 6.27 11.11 73.74
N LYS A 157 7.06 10.45 72.91
CA LYS A 157 6.56 9.80 71.71
C LYS A 157 7.22 8.43 71.54
N THR A 158 6.51 7.46 71.00
CA THR A 158 7.08 6.21 70.58
C THR A 158 8.01 6.40 69.38
N ALA A 159 8.88 5.41 69.08
CA ALA A 159 9.59 5.41 67.83
C ALA A 159 8.62 5.23 66.65
N GLY A 160 8.90 5.95 65.58
CA GLY A 160 8.19 5.85 64.30
C GLY A 160 9.13 5.46 63.18
N LYS A 161 8.56 5.40 61.96
CA LYS A 161 9.34 5.20 60.75
C LYS A 161 8.70 6.01 59.59
N HIS A 162 9.52 6.63 58.79
CA HIS A 162 9.12 7.26 57.54
C HIS A 162 10.04 6.82 56.38
N CYS A 163 9.58 7.07 55.16
CA CYS A 163 10.37 6.85 53.98
C CYS A 163 11.27 8.07 53.69
N SER A 164 12.58 7.88 53.63
CA SER A 164 13.55 8.96 53.35
C SER A 164 13.39 9.57 51.93
N VAL A 165 12.76 8.85 51.00
CA VAL A 165 12.64 9.27 49.60
C VAL A 165 11.35 10.04 49.33
N CYS A 166 10.21 9.61 49.88
CA CYS A 166 8.89 10.21 49.59
C CYS A 166 8.22 10.83 50.82
N GLY A 167 8.80 10.71 52.04
CA GLY A 167 8.29 11.25 53.29
C GLY A 167 7.05 10.53 53.85
N ALA A 168 6.61 9.44 53.20
CA ALA A 168 5.45 8.68 53.70
C ALA A 168 5.70 8.11 55.08
N VAL A 169 4.78 8.32 56.04
CA VAL A 169 4.83 7.72 57.36
C VAL A 169 4.52 6.23 57.22
N LEU A 170 5.46 5.38 57.58
CA LEU A 170 5.35 3.92 57.54
C LEU A 170 4.87 3.37 58.89
N VAL A 171 5.36 3.94 60.00
CA VAL A 171 4.92 3.70 61.36
C VAL A 171 4.74 5.06 62.08
N ALA A 172 3.50 5.37 62.42
CA ALA A 172 3.25 6.62 63.11
C ALA A 172 3.78 6.61 64.54
N GLN A 173 4.40 7.71 64.97
CA GLN A 173 4.70 7.93 66.39
C GLN A 173 3.37 8.15 67.17
N THR A 174 3.25 7.51 68.31
CA THR A 174 2.16 7.70 69.26
C THR A 174 2.65 8.48 70.49
N VAL A 175 1.79 9.32 71.01
CA VAL A 175 2.09 10.09 72.22
C VAL A 175 2.12 9.13 73.40
N VAL A 176 3.12 9.28 74.26
CA VAL A 176 3.24 8.62 75.56
C VAL A 176 3.02 9.67 76.63
N ASP A 177 2.03 9.44 77.50
CA ASP A 177 1.67 10.39 78.52
C ASP A 177 2.84 10.76 79.43
N ALA A 178 2.84 11.97 79.99
CA ALA A 178 3.78 12.46 81.00
C ALA A 178 3.73 11.56 82.25
N LYS A 179 4.89 11.34 82.90
CA LYS A 179 4.99 10.45 84.07
C LYS A 179 4.23 10.99 85.29
N GLY A 180 3.89 12.26 85.33
CA GLY A 180 3.24 12.90 86.47
C GLY A 180 4.23 13.11 87.64
N HIS A 181 3.67 13.68 88.69
CA HIS A 181 4.37 13.84 90.01
C HIS A 181 3.77 12.90 91.03
#